data_2ef7191bb372c2390ca947109afe8bf8
#
_entry.id   2ef7191bb372c2390ca947109afe8bf8
#
_cell.length_a   1.000
_cell.length_b   1.000
_cell.length_c   1.000
_cell.angle_alpha   90.00
_cell.angle_beta   90.00
_cell.angle_gamma   90.00
#
_symmetry.space_group_name_H-M   'P 1'
#
loop_
_entity.id
_entity.type
_entity.pdbx_description
1 polymer ?
#
loop_
_entity_poly.entity_id
_entity_poly.type
_entity_poly.pdbx_seq_one_letter_code
_entity_poly.pdbx_strand_id
1 'polypeptide(L)'
;MLRTRVITAVVLVLLLIASLMASGHWPFALLTLVLIAAAGWEWARLNQAGDGLAIGLAALLAAACAATFAIGWTERAPAVAWWLAALLWLAGGIIALRGGPAAWPQLPRAARWGIGLVALWASWLAISHARVVGINFMLSVFCLVWAADIAAYFGGRAFGRRKLAPSISPGKSWEGVWSGMAGVLLLAAIWTLLDRSLAFDSPSLYTRLLQTLGLAGAAAALLALAAMSVVGDLIESLVKRAAGAKDSSRLLPGHGGVLDRVDALLPVFPIALAFAGT
;
A
#
# COMPACT_ATOMS: atom_id res chain seq x y z
N MET A 1 8.77 19.81 -16.97
CA MET A 1 8.57 18.47 -16.35
C MET A 1 9.02 18.39 -14.87
N LEU A 2 10.26 18.78 -14.49
CA LEU A 2 10.71 18.73 -13.08
C LEU A 2 9.89 19.67 -12.17
N ARG A 3 9.64 20.92 -12.59
CA ARG A 3 8.85 21.91 -11.84
C ARG A 3 7.45 21.39 -11.47
N THR A 4 6.75 20.78 -12.42
CA THR A 4 5.40 20.22 -12.17
C THR A 4 5.46 19.09 -11.14
N ARG A 5 6.44 18.20 -11.21
CA ARG A 5 6.65 17.13 -10.22
C ARG A 5 6.88 17.70 -8.82
N VAL A 6 7.78 18.67 -8.69
CA VAL A 6 8.07 19.29 -7.40
C VAL A 6 6.82 19.94 -6.81
N ILE A 7 6.07 20.72 -7.61
CA ILE A 7 4.83 21.36 -7.15
C ILE A 7 3.80 20.33 -6.66
N THR A 8 3.54 19.28 -7.45
CA THR A 8 2.58 18.23 -7.05
C THR A 8 3.02 17.53 -5.75
N ALA A 9 4.29 17.18 -5.63
CA ALA A 9 4.83 16.56 -4.41
C ALA A 9 4.69 17.49 -3.20
N VAL A 10 5.05 18.76 -3.33
CA VAL A 10 4.94 19.76 -2.24
C VAL A 10 3.48 19.94 -1.80
N VAL A 11 2.54 20.07 -2.76
CA VAL A 11 1.12 20.20 -2.44
C VAL A 11 0.61 18.98 -1.68
N LEU A 12 0.91 17.76 -2.15
CA LEU A 12 0.48 16.53 -1.48
C LEU A 12 1.08 16.40 -0.07
N VAL A 13 2.36 16.73 0.10
CA VAL A 13 3.02 16.72 1.42
C VAL A 13 2.40 17.75 2.36
N LEU A 14 2.13 18.97 1.89
CA LEU A 14 1.47 20.01 2.71
C LEU A 14 0.06 19.59 3.13
N LEU A 15 -0.74 19.00 2.22
CA LEU A 15 -2.06 18.47 2.55
C LEU A 15 -1.97 17.34 3.57
N LEU A 16 -1.00 16.43 3.41
CA LEU A 16 -0.75 15.37 4.36
C LEU A 16 -0.39 15.92 5.74
N ILE A 17 0.60 16.81 5.83
CA ILE A 17 1.00 17.43 7.10
C ILE A 17 -0.19 18.14 7.76
N ALA A 18 -0.93 18.95 7.01
CA ALA A 18 -2.10 19.65 7.54
C ALA A 18 -3.15 18.66 8.08
N SER A 19 -3.40 17.55 7.38
CA SER A 19 -4.35 16.53 7.84
C SER A 19 -3.87 15.76 9.07
N LEU A 20 -2.57 15.61 9.25
CA LEU A 20 -1.98 14.95 10.43
C LEU A 20 -1.92 15.87 11.65
N MET A 21 -1.72 17.18 11.45
CA MET A 21 -1.69 18.17 12.53
C MET A 21 -3.08 18.60 13.01
N ALA A 22 -4.13 18.30 12.26
CA ALA A 22 -5.49 18.62 12.64
C ALA A 22 -5.93 17.83 13.89
N SER A 23 -6.79 18.46 14.70
CA SER A 23 -7.43 17.79 15.84
C SER A 23 -8.34 16.66 15.36
N GLY A 24 -8.04 15.43 15.79
CA GLY A 24 -8.78 14.23 15.40
C GLY A 24 -8.26 13.55 14.13
N HIS A 25 -8.79 12.37 13.85
CA HIS A 25 -8.34 11.50 12.74
C HIS A 25 -9.15 11.70 11.45
N TRP A 26 -10.30 12.38 11.52
CA TRP A 26 -11.21 12.53 10.37
C TRP A 26 -10.62 13.32 9.18
N PRO A 27 -9.76 14.36 9.35
CA PRO A 27 -9.21 15.07 8.20
C PRO A 27 -8.27 14.18 7.39
N PHE A 28 -7.49 13.32 8.06
CA PHE A 28 -6.65 12.34 7.41
C PHE A 28 -7.50 11.26 6.70
N ALA A 29 -8.56 10.77 7.36
CA ALA A 29 -9.48 9.80 6.75
C ALA A 29 -10.16 10.38 5.50
N LEU A 30 -10.56 11.66 5.52
CA LEU A 30 -11.14 12.35 4.38
C LEU A 30 -10.13 12.53 3.23
N LEU A 31 -8.91 12.97 3.52
CA LEU A 31 -7.86 13.12 2.52
C LEU A 31 -7.58 11.78 1.82
N THR A 32 -7.39 10.72 2.62
CA THR A 32 -7.12 9.38 2.09
C THR A 32 -8.33 8.78 1.38
N LEU A 33 -9.57 9.14 1.77
CA LEU A 33 -10.80 8.75 1.07
C LEU A 33 -10.83 9.33 -0.36
N VAL A 34 -10.48 10.60 -0.53
CA VAL A 34 -10.39 11.21 -1.85
C VAL A 34 -9.36 10.50 -2.72
N LEU A 35 -8.19 10.20 -2.16
CA LEU A 35 -7.12 9.50 -2.88
C LEU A 35 -7.54 8.07 -3.25
N ILE A 36 -8.18 7.34 -2.33
CA ILE A 36 -8.58 5.95 -2.61
C ILE A 36 -9.77 5.88 -3.59
N ALA A 37 -10.66 6.87 -3.58
CA ALA A 37 -11.71 6.97 -4.59
C ALA A 37 -11.13 7.22 -5.98
N ALA A 38 -10.11 8.09 -6.09
CA ALA A 38 -9.38 8.30 -7.34
C ALA A 38 -8.67 7.00 -7.80
N ALA A 39 -8.00 6.27 -6.89
CA ALA A 39 -7.42 4.96 -7.19
C ALA A 39 -8.48 3.93 -7.63
N GLY A 40 -9.68 3.98 -7.05
CA GLY A 40 -10.82 3.14 -7.45
C GLY A 40 -11.30 3.43 -8.87
N TRP A 41 -11.36 4.70 -9.26
CA TRP A 41 -11.65 5.10 -10.63
C TRP A 41 -10.56 4.60 -11.59
N GLU A 42 -9.28 4.77 -11.26
CA GLU A 42 -8.16 4.27 -12.06
C GLU A 42 -8.20 2.75 -12.23
N TRP A 43 -8.45 2.02 -11.13
CA TRP A 43 -8.60 0.57 -11.16
C TRP A 43 -9.73 0.13 -12.08
N ALA A 44 -10.90 0.79 -12.00
CA ALA A 44 -12.05 0.49 -12.86
C ALA A 44 -11.71 0.73 -14.34
N ARG A 45 -11.04 1.85 -14.66
CA ARG A 45 -10.60 2.20 -16.01
C ARG A 45 -9.60 1.18 -16.57
N LEU A 46 -8.59 0.80 -15.81
CA LEU A 46 -7.62 -0.25 -16.19
C LEU A 46 -8.33 -1.59 -16.48
N ASN A 47 -9.45 -1.86 -15.80
CA ASN A 47 -10.27 -3.06 -15.99
C ASN A 47 -11.45 -2.85 -16.95
N GLN A 48 -11.31 -1.93 -17.90
CA GLN A 48 -12.22 -1.71 -19.03
C GLN A 48 -13.63 -1.20 -18.64
N ALA A 49 -13.78 -0.53 -17.50
CA ALA A 49 -15.01 0.21 -17.22
C ALA A 49 -15.09 1.47 -18.10
N GLY A 50 -16.27 1.73 -18.65
CA GLY A 50 -16.57 3.01 -19.29
C GLY A 50 -16.58 4.16 -18.27
N ASP A 51 -16.51 5.42 -18.74
CA ASP A 51 -16.35 6.58 -17.86
C ASP A 51 -17.41 6.68 -16.77
N GLY A 52 -18.70 6.55 -17.13
CA GLY A 52 -19.79 6.60 -16.17
C GLY A 52 -19.74 5.48 -15.13
N LEU A 53 -19.43 4.25 -15.56
CA LEU A 53 -19.31 3.12 -14.64
C LEU A 53 -18.09 3.27 -13.72
N ALA A 54 -16.97 3.76 -14.24
CA ALA A 54 -15.75 3.97 -13.42
C ALA A 54 -16.01 5.02 -12.33
N ILE A 55 -16.73 6.10 -12.64
CA ILE A 55 -17.17 7.09 -11.65
C ILE A 55 -18.13 6.46 -10.64
N GLY A 56 -19.10 5.65 -11.10
CA GLY A 56 -20.03 4.95 -10.22
C GLY A 56 -19.33 4.00 -9.25
N LEU A 57 -18.34 3.24 -9.72
CA LEU A 57 -17.54 2.33 -8.89
C LEU A 57 -16.65 3.10 -7.88
N ALA A 58 -16.07 4.23 -8.27
CA ALA A 58 -15.35 5.10 -7.36
C ALA A 58 -16.26 5.71 -6.28
N ALA A 59 -17.47 6.14 -6.66
CA ALA A 59 -18.46 6.64 -5.72
C ALA A 59 -18.96 5.54 -4.76
N LEU A 60 -19.16 4.32 -5.25
CA LEU A 60 -19.48 3.16 -4.41
C LEU A 60 -18.39 2.87 -3.38
N LEU A 61 -17.12 2.90 -3.81
CA LEU A 61 -15.98 2.75 -2.92
C LEU A 61 -15.94 3.85 -1.86
N ALA A 62 -16.10 5.11 -2.27
CA ALA A 62 -16.14 6.25 -1.35
C ALA A 62 -17.30 6.13 -0.34
N ALA A 63 -18.48 5.70 -0.80
CA ALA A 63 -19.63 5.46 0.08
C ALA A 63 -19.38 4.32 1.07
N ALA A 64 -18.74 3.22 0.65
CA ALA A 64 -18.35 2.12 1.54
C ALA A 64 -17.32 2.58 2.60
N CYS A 65 -16.35 3.39 2.21
CA CYS A 65 -15.38 4.00 3.14
C CYS A 65 -16.10 4.95 4.13
N ALA A 66 -16.97 5.82 3.64
CA ALA A 66 -17.73 6.73 4.50
C ALA A 66 -18.66 5.98 5.48
N ALA A 67 -19.32 4.91 5.02
CA ALA A 67 -20.14 4.06 5.88
C ALA A 67 -19.30 3.38 6.98
N THR A 68 -18.14 2.82 6.64
CA THR A 68 -17.21 2.23 7.63
C THR A 68 -16.69 3.26 8.63
N PHE A 69 -16.45 4.49 8.20
CA PHE A 69 -16.12 5.59 9.10
C PHE A 69 -17.28 5.91 10.05
N ALA A 70 -18.49 6.04 9.51
CA ALA A 70 -19.69 6.40 10.28
C ALA A 70 -20.05 5.36 11.36
N ILE A 71 -19.81 4.06 11.12
CA ILE A 71 -20.00 3.00 12.11
C ILE A 71 -18.83 2.83 13.08
N GLY A 72 -17.79 3.66 13.00
CA GLY A 72 -16.65 3.67 13.91
C GLY A 72 -15.60 2.56 13.66
N TRP A 73 -15.61 1.91 12.49
CA TRP A 73 -14.62 0.86 12.19
C TRP A 73 -13.20 1.40 12.01
N THR A 74 -13.03 2.67 11.67
CA THR A 74 -11.71 3.29 11.66
C THR A 74 -11.08 3.35 13.04
N GLU A 75 -11.89 3.36 14.12
CA GLU A 75 -11.41 3.33 15.50
C GLU A 75 -11.37 1.92 16.09
N ARG A 76 -12.33 1.08 15.74
CA ARG A 76 -12.56 -0.23 16.35
C ARG A 76 -12.85 -1.30 15.29
N ALA A 77 -11.95 -1.44 14.33
CA ALA A 77 -12.08 -2.48 13.33
C ALA A 77 -11.93 -3.89 13.99
N PRO A 78 -12.74 -4.87 13.58
CA PRO A 78 -12.55 -6.23 14.07
C PRO A 78 -11.25 -6.81 13.54
N ALA A 79 -10.42 -7.39 14.41
CA ALA A 79 -9.11 -7.95 14.04
C ALA A 79 -9.19 -8.98 12.89
N VAL A 80 -10.33 -9.68 12.76
CA VAL A 80 -10.57 -10.62 11.67
C VAL A 80 -10.51 -9.94 10.29
N ALA A 81 -10.84 -8.65 10.19
CA ALA A 81 -10.79 -7.91 8.92
C ALA A 81 -9.36 -7.85 8.37
N TRP A 82 -8.38 -7.69 9.24
CA TRP A 82 -6.96 -7.65 8.86
C TRP A 82 -6.46 -8.99 8.34
N TRP A 83 -6.85 -10.09 8.99
CA TRP A 83 -6.50 -11.44 8.55
C TRP A 83 -7.19 -11.84 7.25
N LEU A 84 -8.45 -11.44 7.05
CA LEU A 84 -9.16 -11.64 5.77
C LEU A 84 -8.49 -10.85 4.64
N ALA A 85 -8.09 -9.60 4.90
CA ALA A 85 -7.34 -8.81 3.92
C ALA A 85 -5.96 -9.43 3.63
N ALA A 86 -5.25 -9.92 4.64
CA ALA A 86 -3.98 -10.63 4.48
C ALA A 86 -4.15 -11.89 3.62
N LEU A 87 -5.19 -12.68 3.87
CA LEU A 87 -5.51 -13.88 3.09
C LEU A 87 -5.85 -13.53 1.63
N LEU A 88 -6.67 -12.49 1.42
CA LEU A 88 -7.00 -11.99 0.08
C LEU A 88 -5.73 -11.63 -0.71
N TRP A 89 -4.83 -10.85 -0.10
CA TRP A 89 -3.59 -10.43 -0.73
C TRP A 89 -2.63 -11.59 -0.98
N LEU A 90 -2.49 -12.52 -0.03
CA LEU A 90 -1.61 -13.67 -0.17
C LEU A 90 -2.13 -14.64 -1.24
N ALA A 91 -3.37 -15.09 -1.11
CA ALA A 91 -3.96 -16.05 -2.05
C ALA A 91 -4.19 -15.42 -3.43
N GLY A 92 -4.80 -14.22 -3.47
CA GLY A 92 -5.04 -13.48 -4.72
C GLY A 92 -3.75 -13.10 -5.42
N GLY A 93 -2.73 -12.67 -4.66
CA GLY A 93 -1.40 -12.35 -5.17
C GLY A 93 -0.72 -13.56 -5.82
N ILE A 94 -0.71 -14.71 -5.15
CA ILE A 94 -0.14 -15.96 -5.69
C ILE A 94 -0.85 -16.36 -7.00
N ILE A 95 -2.18 -16.36 -7.00
CA ILE A 95 -2.97 -16.74 -8.19
C ILE A 95 -2.70 -15.78 -9.35
N ALA A 96 -2.78 -14.47 -9.11
CA ALA A 96 -2.59 -13.47 -10.14
C ALA A 96 -1.17 -13.49 -10.72
N LEU A 97 -0.14 -13.54 -9.87
CA LEU A 97 1.26 -13.54 -10.33
C LEU A 97 1.62 -14.82 -11.10
N ARG A 98 1.07 -15.98 -10.70
CA ARG A 98 1.26 -17.23 -11.47
C ARG A 98 0.59 -17.19 -12.83
N GLY A 99 -0.60 -16.56 -12.93
CA GLY A 99 -1.32 -16.41 -14.20
C GLY A 99 -0.70 -15.37 -15.13
N GLY A 100 -0.06 -14.36 -14.58
CA GLY A 100 0.55 -13.26 -15.31
C GLY A 100 -0.45 -12.34 -16.02
N PRO A 101 0.04 -11.37 -16.83
CA PRO A 101 -0.81 -10.38 -17.48
C PRO A 101 -1.81 -10.99 -18.49
N ALA A 102 -1.49 -12.13 -19.09
CA ALA A 102 -2.35 -12.79 -20.07
C ALA A 102 -3.58 -13.49 -19.47
N ALA A 103 -3.48 -13.97 -18.21
CA ALA A 103 -4.59 -14.61 -17.52
C ALA A 103 -5.57 -13.61 -16.90
N TRP A 104 -5.10 -12.40 -16.54
CA TRP A 104 -5.92 -11.39 -15.87
C TRP A 104 -7.19 -11.02 -16.65
N PRO A 105 -7.16 -10.75 -17.97
CA PRO A 105 -8.35 -10.46 -18.77
C PRO A 105 -9.35 -11.62 -18.89
N GLN A 106 -8.94 -12.85 -18.58
CA GLN A 106 -9.82 -14.04 -18.63
C GLN A 106 -10.81 -14.05 -17.46
N LEU A 107 -10.52 -13.34 -16.38
CA LEU A 107 -11.45 -13.13 -15.28
C LEU A 107 -12.63 -12.24 -15.75
N PRO A 108 -13.87 -12.53 -15.31
CA PRO A 108 -15.01 -11.66 -15.57
C PRO A 108 -14.72 -10.23 -15.12
N ARG A 109 -15.15 -9.23 -15.90
CA ARG A 109 -14.93 -7.80 -15.56
C ARG A 109 -15.44 -7.44 -14.16
N ALA A 110 -16.64 -7.93 -13.79
CA ALA A 110 -17.22 -7.70 -12.48
C ALA A 110 -16.34 -8.24 -11.34
N ALA A 111 -15.73 -9.41 -11.52
CA ALA A 111 -14.79 -9.97 -10.54
C ALA A 111 -13.54 -9.09 -10.40
N ARG A 112 -12.96 -8.60 -11.52
CA ARG A 112 -11.80 -7.72 -11.50
C ARG A 112 -12.11 -6.38 -10.80
N TRP A 113 -13.29 -5.81 -11.06
CA TRP A 113 -13.73 -4.59 -10.33
C TRP A 113 -13.91 -4.88 -8.85
N GLY A 114 -14.62 -5.95 -8.48
CA GLY A 114 -14.88 -6.32 -7.09
C GLY A 114 -13.60 -6.58 -6.29
N ILE A 115 -12.65 -7.33 -6.84
CA ILE A 115 -11.35 -7.62 -6.20
C ILE A 115 -10.63 -6.30 -5.85
N GLY A 116 -10.54 -5.37 -6.80
CA GLY A 116 -9.87 -4.10 -6.56
C GLY A 116 -10.59 -3.21 -5.57
N LEU A 117 -11.92 -3.10 -5.67
CA LEU A 117 -12.69 -2.28 -4.73
C LEU A 117 -12.57 -2.80 -3.29
N VAL A 118 -12.62 -4.13 -3.10
CA VAL A 118 -12.43 -4.73 -1.77
C VAL A 118 -11.01 -4.50 -1.25
N ALA A 119 -9.99 -4.69 -2.11
CA ALA A 119 -8.60 -4.45 -1.73
C ALA A 119 -8.35 -2.98 -1.36
N LEU A 120 -8.87 -2.03 -2.15
CA LEU A 120 -8.75 -0.60 -1.91
C LEU A 120 -9.51 -0.17 -0.63
N TRP A 121 -10.72 -0.67 -0.43
CA TRP A 121 -11.51 -0.42 0.78
C TRP A 121 -10.79 -0.92 2.03
N ALA A 122 -10.31 -2.17 2.04
CA ALA A 122 -9.60 -2.76 3.16
C ALA A 122 -8.31 -1.98 3.48
N SER A 123 -7.59 -1.55 2.45
CA SER A 123 -6.38 -0.76 2.60
C SER A 123 -6.65 0.64 3.16
N TRP A 124 -7.73 1.30 2.68
CA TRP A 124 -8.15 2.60 3.24
C TRP A 124 -8.54 2.49 4.71
N LEU A 125 -9.31 1.45 5.06
CA LEU A 125 -9.70 1.18 6.43
C LEU A 125 -8.45 0.97 7.32
N ALA A 126 -7.48 0.17 6.83
CA ALA A 126 -6.23 -0.10 7.53
C ALA A 126 -5.37 1.16 7.71
N ILE A 127 -5.23 1.99 6.69
CA ILE A 127 -4.48 3.25 6.76
C ILE A 127 -5.15 4.23 7.75
N SER A 128 -6.47 4.33 7.70
CA SER A 128 -7.24 5.18 8.60
C SER A 128 -7.16 4.69 10.05
N HIS A 129 -7.23 3.38 10.28
CA HIS A 129 -7.06 2.78 11.60
C HIS A 129 -5.62 2.97 12.13
N ALA A 130 -4.61 2.80 11.29
CA ALA A 130 -3.21 3.03 11.68
C ALA A 130 -2.97 4.47 12.17
N ARG A 131 -3.69 5.47 11.62
CA ARG A 131 -3.66 6.86 12.12
C ARG A 131 -4.26 6.98 13.52
N VAL A 132 -5.29 6.21 13.84
CA VAL A 132 -5.88 6.16 15.20
C VAL A 132 -4.96 5.45 16.19
N VAL A 133 -4.27 4.39 15.76
CA VAL A 133 -3.24 3.71 16.57
C VAL A 133 -2.12 4.69 16.98
N GLY A 134 -1.72 5.59 16.08
CA GLY A 134 -0.76 6.66 16.32
C GLY A 134 0.02 7.06 15.07
N ILE A 135 0.52 8.29 15.08
CA ILE A 135 1.29 8.83 13.95
C ILE A 135 2.59 8.06 13.78
N ASN A 136 3.31 7.79 14.86
CA ASN A 136 4.56 7.04 14.81
C ASN A 136 4.35 5.62 14.25
N PHE A 137 3.30 4.91 14.69
CA PHE A 137 2.94 3.61 14.13
C PHE A 137 2.69 3.71 12.63
N MET A 138 1.83 4.61 12.21
CA MET A 138 1.46 4.79 10.81
C MET A 138 2.68 5.15 9.94
N LEU A 139 3.49 6.12 10.38
CA LEU A 139 4.70 6.54 9.66
C LEU A 139 5.72 5.40 9.55
N SER A 140 5.87 4.57 10.59
CA SER A 140 6.77 3.43 10.54
C SER A 140 6.37 2.40 9.48
N VAL A 141 5.06 2.22 9.21
CA VAL A 141 4.56 1.38 8.10
C VAL A 141 4.86 2.02 6.73
N PHE A 142 4.62 3.32 6.56
CA PHE A 142 5.00 4.03 5.33
C PHE A 142 6.50 3.94 5.06
N CYS A 143 7.31 4.22 6.06
CA CYS A 143 8.77 4.20 5.93
C CYS A 143 9.32 2.78 5.66
N LEU A 144 8.64 1.73 6.13
CA LEU A 144 8.97 0.34 5.78
C LEU A 144 8.89 0.15 4.25
N VAL A 145 7.79 0.56 3.63
CA VAL A 145 7.60 0.42 2.18
C VAL A 145 8.61 1.27 1.42
N TRP A 146 8.79 2.53 1.81
CA TRP A 146 9.77 3.41 1.15
C TRP A 146 11.21 2.89 1.29
N ALA A 147 11.58 2.39 2.46
CA ALA A 147 12.92 1.80 2.66
C ALA A 147 13.11 0.54 1.81
N ALA A 148 12.08 -0.33 1.73
CA ALA A 148 12.10 -1.50 0.87
C ALA A 148 12.33 -1.10 -0.59
N ASP A 149 11.58 -0.11 -1.10
CA ASP A 149 11.68 0.34 -2.50
C ASP A 149 13.00 1.03 -2.80
N ILE A 150 13.45 1.93 -1.93
CA ILE A 150 14.73 2.64 -2.10
C ILE A 150 15.91 1.66 -2.08
N ALA A 151 15.96 0.78 -1.08
CA ALA A 151 17.03 -0.21 -0.99
C ALA A 151 16.97 -1.23 -2.14
N ALA A 152 15.76 -1.64 -2.57
CA ALA A 152 15.58 -2.51 -3.72
C ALA A 152 16.04 -1.84 -5.03
N TYR A 153 15.78 -0.56 -5.21
CA TYR A 153 16.24 0.19 -6.37
C TYR A 153 17.77 0.24 -6.46
N PHE A 154 18.44 0.66 -5.38
CA PHE A 154 19.89 0.76 -5.38
C PHE A 154 20.56 -0.61 -5.44
N GLY A 155 20.10 -1.59 -4.67
CA GLY A 155 20.63 -2.95 -4.67
C GLY A 155 20.36 -3.67 -6.00
N GLY A 156 19.19 -3.50 -6.59
CA GLY A 156 18.87 -4.03 -7.91
C GLY A 156 19.69 -3.40 -9.03
N ARG A 157 20.01 -2.10 -8.92
CA ARG A 157 20.88 -1.40 -9.86
C ARG A 157 22.34 -1.84 -9.74
N ALA A 158 22.84 -2.04 -8.52
CA ALA A 158 24.24 -2.39 -8.26
C ALA A 158 24.52 -3.88 -8.50
N PHE A 159 23.60 -4.77 -8.11
CA PHE A 159 23.84 -6.21 -8.04
C PHE A 159 22.88 -7.05 -8.86
N GLY A 160 21.82 -6.43 -9.46
CA GLY A 160 20.73 -7.13 -10.14
C GLY A 160 21.17 -7.95 -11.35
N ARG A 161 21.07 -9.26 -11.24
CA ARG A 161 21.39 -10.24 -12.29
C ARG A 161 20.17 -11.08 -12.65
N ARG A 162 19.42 -11.56 -11.65
CA ARG A 162 18.27 -12.44 -11.84
C ARG A 162 16.97 -11.64 -11.84
N LYS A 163 16.26 -11.64 -12.96
CA LYS A 163 14.98 -10.94 -13.08
C LYS A 163 13.93 -11.60 -12.20
N LEU A 164 13.11 -10.77 -11.52
CA LEU A 164 12.04 -11.23 -10.63
C LEU A 164 10.79 -11.62 -11.42
N ALA A 165 10.30 -10.73 -12.27
CA ALA A 165 9.06 -10.91 -13.04
C ALA A 165 9.18 -10.24 -14.42
N PRO A 166 9.88 -10.87 -15.41
CA PRO A 166 10.21 -10.23 -16.69
C PRO A 166 9.00 -9.77 -17.49
N SER A 167 7.90 -10.53 -17.46
CA SER A 167 6.66 -10.23 -18.19
C SER A 167 5.82 -9.12 -17.55
N ILE A 168 6.03 -8.80 -16.28
CA ILE A 168 5.26 -7.83 -15.50
C ILE A 168 6.07 -6.54 -15.32
N SER A 169 7.26 -6.66 -14.72
CA SER A 169 8.17 -5.57 -14.39
C SER A 169 9.63 -5.96 -14.69
N PRO A 170 10.12 -5.73 -15.92
CA PRO A 170 11.46 -6.18 -16.35
C PRO A 170 12.62 -5.50 -15.60
N GLY A 171 12.34 -4.39 -14.90
CA GLY A 171 13.32 -3.68 -14.08
C GLY A 171 13.63 -4.36 -12.75
N LYS A 172 12.71 -5.15 -12.19
CA LYS A 172 12.86 -5.78 -10.87
C LYS A 172 13.76 -7.01 -10.91
N SER A 173 14.57 -7.18 -9.86
CA SER A 173 15.50 -8.31 -9.68
C SER A 173 15.39 -8.92 -8.29
N TRP A 174 15.79 -10.18 -8.14
CA TRP A 174 15.85 -10.85 -6.85
C TRP A 174 16.85 -10.20 -5.89
N GLU A 175 17.98 -9.74 -6.41
CA GLU A 175 19.00 -9.02 -5.64
C GLU A 175 18.43 -7.69 -5.09
N GLY A 176 17.55 -7.04 -5.87
CA GLY A 176 16.81 -5.88 -5.40
C GLY A 176 15.88 -6.25 -4.23
N VAL A 177 15.12 -7.35 -4.32
CA VAL A 177 14.24 -7.81 -3.23
C VAL A 177 15.04 -8.06 -1.95
N TRP A 178 16.17 -8.78 -2.04
CA TRP A 178 17.03 -9.04 -0.88
C TRP A 178 17.61 -7.76 -0.26
N SER A 179 18.00 -6.81 -1.10
CA SER A 179 18.46 -5.49 -0.64
C SER A 179 17.34 -4.70 0.05
N GLY A 180 16.11 -4.76 -0.48
CA GLY A 180 14.94 -4.16 0.15
C GLY A 180 14.66 -4.75 1.53
N MET A 181 14.69 -6.08 1.66
CA MET A 181 14.54 -6.78 2.92
C MET A 181 15.61 -6.38 3.95
N ALA A 182 16.88 -6.31 3.52
CA ALA A 182 17.97 -5.84 4.38
C ALA A 182 17.78 -4.40 4.82
N GLY A 183 17.33 -3.51 3.92
CA GLY A 183 17.00 -2.12 4.23
C GLY A 183 15.89 -1.98 5.27
N VAL A 184 14.85 -2.81 5.18
CA VAL A 184 13.75 -2.84 6.16
C VAL A 184 14.24 -3.29 7.54
N LEU A 185 15.07 -4.33 7.62
CA LEU A 185 15.63 -4.80 8.90
C LEU A 185 16.54 -3.74 9.53
N LEU A 186 17.36 -3.06 8.73
CA LEU A 186 18.20 -1.95 9.20
C LEU A 186 17.35 -0.79 9.73
N LEU A 187 16.32 -0.38 8.97
CA LEU A 187 15.38 0.66 9.40
C LEU A 187 14.70 0.28 10.71
N ALA A 188 14.23 -0.96 10.84
CA ALA A 188 13.58 -1.47 12.04
C ALA A 188 14.49 -1.39 13.27
N ALA A 189 15.76 -1.76 13.13
CA ALA A 189 16.74 -1.64 14.21
C ALA A 189 16.94 -0.18 14.64
N ILE A 190 17.14 0.73 13.68
CA ILE A 190 17.31 2.17 13.96
C ILE A 190 16.05 2.74 14.61
N TRP A 191 14.87 2.46 14.06
CA TRP A 191 13.61 3.03 14.58
C TRP A 191 13.28 2.52 15.99
N THR A 192 13.54 1.25 16.27
CA THR A 192 13.37 0.71 17.63
C THR A 192 14.28 1.39 18.65
N LEU A 193 15.49 1.81 18.27
CA LEU A 193 16.36 2.61 19.12
C LEU A 193 15.80 4.03 19.34
N LEU A 194 15.23 4.63 18.28
CA LEU A 194 14.57 5.94 18.38
C LEU A 194 13.33 5.88 19.28
N ASP A 195 12.52 4.83 19.19
CA ASP A 195 11.36 4.64 20.07
C ASP A 195 11.73 4.56 21.55
N ARG A 196 12.94 4.10 21.86
CA ARG A 196 13.45 4.05 23.25
C ARG A 196 13.98 5.38 23.75
N SER A 197 14.45 6.24 22.86
CA SER A 197 15.12 7.49 23.19
C SER A 197 14.21 8.71 23.06
N LEU A 198 13.15 8.63 22.28
CA LEU A 198 12.25 9.75 21.99
C LEU A 198 10.83 9.42 22.47
N ALA A 199 10.13 10.43 22.98
CA ALA A 199 8.73 10.31 23.42
C ALA A 199 7.79 10.53 22.24
N PHE A 200 7.55 9.48 21.44
CA PHE A 200 6.57 9.49 20.38
C PHE A 200 5.14 9.27 20.91
N ASP A 201 4.13 9.57 20.09
CA ASP A 201 2.69 9.42 20.41
C ASP A 201 2.25 7.94 20.54
N SER A 202 3.01 7.03 19.97
CA SER A 202 2.73 5.59 20.00
C SER A 202 4.01 4.78 19.74
N PRO A 203 4.06 3.49 20.14
CA PRO A 203 5.10 2.57 19.67
C PRO A 203 5.01 2.37 18.16
N SER A 204 6.16 2.33 17.46
CA SER A 204 6.20 1.99 16.05
C SER A 204 5.75 0.55 15.79
N LEU A 205 5.49 0.22 14.50
CA LEU A 205 5.29 -1.15 14.05
C LEU A 205 6.42 -2.07 14.52
N TYR A 206 7.66 -1.61 14.41
CA TYR A 206 8.86 -2.41 14.74
C TYR A 206 8.90 -2.79 16.23
N THR A 207 8.66 -1.82 17.09
CA THR A 207 8.62 -2.04 18.54
C THR A 207 7.45 -2.94 18.93
N ARG A 208 6.27 -2.75 18.33
CA ARG A 208 5.12 -3.64 18.58
C ARG A 208 5.39 -5.07 18.16
N LEU A 209 5.94 -5.30 16.96
CA LEU A 209 6.28 -6.64 16.50
C LEU A 209 7.30 -7.32 17.42
N LEU A 210 8.30 -6.59 17.91
CA LEU A 210 9.27 -7.13 18.86
C LEU A 210 8.61 -7.51 20.20
N GLN A 211 7.67 -6.71 20.69
CA GLN A 211 6.96 -6.97 21.95
C GLN A 211 5.99 -8.15 21.83
N THR A 212 5.31 -8.29 20.69
CA THR A 212 4.29 -9.34 20.49
C THR A 212 4.85 -10.66 20.02
N LEU A 213 5.85 -10.64 19.13
CA LEU A 213 6.35 -11.84 18.42
C LEU A 213 7.80 -12.22 18.81
N GLY A 214 8.47 -11.40 19.62
CA GLY A 214 9.90 -11.55 19.90
C GLY A 214 10.77 -11.26 18.67
N LEU A 215 12.10 -11.38 18.81
CA LEU A 215 13.05 -10.99 17.77
C LEU A 215 12.89 -11.79 16.47
N ALA A 216 12.80 -13.11 16.56
CA ALA A 216 12.68 -13.97 15.38
C ALA A 216 11.35 -13.78 14.67
N GLY A 217 10.25 -13.69 15.42
CA GLY A 217 8.92 -13.45 14.86
C GLY A 217 8.81 -12.06 14.23
N ALA A 218 9.35 -11.02 14.86
CA ALA A 218 9.39 -9.67 14.31
C ALA A 218 10.19 -9.62 13.00
N ALA A 219 11.37 -10.24 12.94
CA ALA A 219 12.16 -10.32 11.72
C ALA A 219 11.39 -11.04 10.59
N ALA A 220 10.76 -12.17 10.88
CA ALA A 220 9.94 -12.89 9.90
C ALA A 220 8.76 -12.06 9.41
N ALA A 221 8.05 -11.37 10.29
CA ALA A 221 6.94 -10.47 9.94
C ALA A 221 7.41 -9.30 9.07
N LEU A 222 8.53 -8.67 9.38
CA LEU A 222 9.11 -7.59 8.59
C LEU A 222 9.54 -8.04 7.19
N LEU A 223 10.13 -9.22 7.07
CA LEU A 223 10.47 -9.81 5.77
C LEU A 223 9.21 -10.14 4.95
N ALA A 224 8.16 -10.64 5.61
CA ALA A 224 6.87 -10.88 4.96
C ALA A 224 6.23 -9.58 4.47
N LEU A 225 6.25 -8.49 5.26
CA LEU A 225 5.75 -7.18 4.88
C LEU A 225 6.54 -6.59 3.70
N ALA A 226 7.87 -6.69 3.72
CA ALA A 226 8.72 -6.28 2.60
C ALA A 226 8.42 -7.09 1.32
N ALA A 227 8.18 -8.40 1.43
CA ALA A 227 7.76 -9.22 0.29
C ALA A 227 6.38 -8.80 -0.22
N MET A 228 5.45 -8.48 0.68
CA MET A 228 4.10 -8.05 0.30
C MET A 228 4.07 -6.66 -0.35
N SER A 229 5.00 -5.75 0.00
CA SER A 229 5.15 -4.48 -0.75
C SER A 229 5.52 -4.73 -2.21
N VAL A 230 6.44 -5.67 -2.45
CA VAL A 230 6.80 -6.09 -3.82
C VAL A 230 5.62 -6.74 -4.54
N VAL A 231 4.81 -7.55 -3.84
CA VAL A 231 3.61 -8.17 -4.42
C VAL A 231 2.59 -7.11 -4.83
N GLY A 232 2.35 -6.09 -3.99
CA GLY A 232 1.42 -4.99 -4.31
C GLY A 232 1.78 -4.28 -5.62
N ASP A 233 3.03 -3.82 -5.74
CA ASP A 233 3.53 -3.19 -6.97
C ASP A 233 3.49 -4.16 -8.18
N LEU A 234 3.83 -5.43 -8.00
CA LEU A 234 3.73 -6.40 -9.09
C LEU A 234 2.29 -6.65 -9.56
N ILE A 235 1.31 -6.69 -8.65
CA ILE A 235 -0.11 -6.84 -9.01
C ILE A 235 -0.59 -5.62 -9.79
N GLU A 236 -0.28 -4.42 -9.33
CA GLU A 236 -0.63 -3.18 -10.03
C GLU A 236 0.04 -3.14 -11.42
N SER A 237 1.34 -3.45 -11.49
CA SER A 237 2.08 -3.56 -12.74
C SER A 237 1.47 -4.61 -13.68
N LEU A 238 1.05 -5.77 -13.17
CA LEU A 238 0.39 -6.83 -13.92
C LEU A 238 -0.90 -6.31 -14.58
N VAL A 239 -1.76 -5.63 -13.80
CA VAL A 239 -3.03 -5.08 -14.29
C VAL A 239 -2.77 -4.02 -15.36
N LYS A 240 -1.77 -3.15 -15.18
CA LYS A 240 -1.36 -2.17 -16.21
C LYS A 240 -0.92 -2.86 -17.50
N ARG A 241 -0.09 -3.91 -17.43
CA ARG A 241 0.33 -4.67 -18.61
C ARG A 241 -0.85 -5.36 -19.29
N ALA A 242 -1.78 -5.93 -18.53
CA ALA A 242 -3.00 -6.53 -19.07
C ALA A 242 -3.89 -5.50 -19.78
N ALA A 243 -3.87 -4.24 -19.35
CA ALA A 243 -4.57 -3.12 -19.98
C ALA A 243 -3.78 -2.46 -21.13
N GLY A 244 -2.55 -2.90 -21.43
CA GLY A 244 -1.67 -2.25 -22.40
C GLY A 244 -1.16 -0.88 -21.95
N ALA A 245 -1.24 -0.58 -20.66
CA ALA A 245 -0.83 0.69 -20.08
C ALA A 245 0.52 0.59 -19.35
N LYS A 246 1.13 1.75 -19.09
CA LYS A 246 2.34 1.87 -18.28
C LYS A 246 2.04 2.51 -16.93
N ASP A 247 1.23 3.54 -16.92
CA ASP A 247 0.80 4.28 -15.73
C ASP A 247 -0.70 4.06 -15.53
N SER A 248 -1.20 4.10 -14.30
CA SER A 248 -2.62 3.89 -14.01
C SER A 248 -3.50 5.02 -14.55
N SER A 249 -2.98 6.25 -14.56
CA SER A 249 -3.61 7.43 -15.16
C SER A 249 -2.63 8.61 -15.29
N ARG A 250 -3.16 9.82 -15.49
CA ARG A 250 -2.43 11.09 -15.45
C ARG A 250 -3.02 12.07 -14.43
N LEU A 251 -3.69 11.56 -13.40
CA LEU A 251 -4.34 12.39 -12.38
C LEU A 251 -3.34 13.23 -11.57
N LEU A 252 -2.15 12.69 -11.31
CA LEU A 252 -1.09 13.42 -10.62
C LEU A 252 -0.08 13.96 -11.62
N PRO A 253 -0.11 15.27 -11.95
CA PRO A 253 0.73 15.85 -12.99
C PRO A 253 2.22 15.56 -12.76
N GLY A 254 2.84 14.86 -13.70
CA GLY A 254 4.23 14.42 -13.65
C GLY A 254 4.54 13.20 -12.77
N HIS A 255 3.52 12.65 -12.06
CA HIS A 255 3.66 11.49 -11.18
C HIS A 255 2.86 10.25 -11.62
N GLY A 256 2.06 10.33 -12.69
CA GLY A 256 1.17 9.22 -13.08
C GLY A 256 -0.16 9.27 -12.32
N GLY A 257 -0.68 8.12 -11.96
CA GLY A 257 -1.91 8.01 -11.18
C GLY A 257 -1.68 7.93 -9.67
N VAL A 258 -2.78 7.98 -8.94
CA VAL A 258 -2.80 7.76 -7.47
C VAL A 258 -2.48 6.32 -7.16
N LEU A 259 -3.03 5.38 -7.94
CA LEU A 259 -2.80 3.94 -7.74
C LEU A 259 -1.31 3.60 -7.85
N ASP A 260 -0.58 4.22 -8.81
CA ASP A 260 0.88 4.09 -8.96
C ASP A 260 1.69 4.55 -7.71
N ARG A 261 1.06 5.21 -6.74
CA ARG A 261 1.71 5.75 -5.53
C ARG A 261 1.35 4.99 -4.26
N VAL A 262 0.30 4.19 -4.31
CA VAL A 262 -0.19 3.48 -3.13
C VAL A 262 -0.16 1.95 -3.29
N ASP A 263 0.15 1.44 -4.46
CA ASP A 263 0.15 0.03 -4.84
C ASP A 263 0.86 -0.89 -3.84
N ALA A 264 2.09 -0.54 -3.45
CA ALA A 264 2.87 -1.28 -2.45
C ALA A 264 2.29 -1.17 -1.03
N LEU A 265 1.57 -0.08 -0.72
CA LEU A 265 0.94 0.13 0.58
C LEU A 265 -0.32 -0.72 0.77
N LEU A 266 -1.01 -1.05 -0.33
CA LEU A 266 -2.30 -1.73 -0.29
C LEU A 266 -2.27 -3.06 0.48
N PRO A 267 -1.31 -3.97 0.27
CA PRO A 267 -1.20 -5.18 1.09
C PRO A 267 -0.54 -4.93 2.44
N VAL A 268 0.41 -3.98 2.54
CA VAL A 268 1.26 -3.84 3.71
C VAL A 268 0.49 -3.33 4.91
N PHE A 269 -0.39 -2.33 4.78
CA PHE A 269 -1.12 -1.77 5.92
C PHE A 269 -2.01 -2.79 6.63
N PRO A 270 -2.93 -3.51 5.95
CA PRO A 270 -3.78 -4.49 6.65
C PRO A 270 -2.97 -5.64 7.25
N ILE A 271 -1.89 -6.10 6.57
CA ILE A 271 -1.05 -7.18 7.10
C ILE A 271 -0.23 -6.70 8.31
N ALA A 272 0.25 -5.45 8.31
CA ALA A 272 0.94 -4.85 9.44
C ALA A 272 0.04 -4.79 10.69
N LEU A 273 -1.23 -4.40 10.53
CA LEU A 273 -2.21 -4.39 11.62
C LEU A 273 -2.51 -5.81 12.12
N ALA A 274 -2.64 -6.79 11.22
CA ALA A 274 -2.83 -8.19 11.60
C ALA A 274 -1.68 -8.71 12.48
N PHE A 275 -0.44 -8.43 12.10
CA PHE A 275 0.75 -8.86 12.84
C PHE A 275 0.96 -8.07 14.14
N ALA A 276 0.60 -6.79 14.16
CA ALA A 276 0.71 -5.94 15.35
C ALA A 276 -0.36 -6.24 16.42
N GLY A 277 -1.41 -7.02 16.10
CA GLY A 277 -2.48 -7.38 17.02
C GLY A 277 -3.36 -6.18 17.39
N THR A 278 -3.60 -5.29 16.46
CA THR A 278 -4.35 -4.03 16.67
C THR A 278 -5.74 -4.14 16.11
#